data_26b7ac33544d7b0ac9d6dc7c8ee222b3
#
_entry.id   26b7ac33544d7b0ac9d6dc7c8ee222b3
#
_cell.length_a   1.000
_cell.length_b   1.000
_cell.length_c   1.000
_cell.angle_alpha   90.00
_cell.angle_beta   90.00
_cell.angle_gamma   90.00
#
_symmetry.space_group_name_H-M   'P 1'
#
loop_
_entity.id
_entity.type
_entity.pdbx_description
1 polymer ?
#
loop_
_entity_poly.entity_id
_entity_poly.type
_entity_poly.pdbx_seq_one_letter_code
_entity_poly.pdbx_strand_id
1 'polypeptide(L)'
;MMRLVSLHGHPHDPAEFDRYYRDVHTPLVQRIPGVRNIRFGRVVGHDSAPRYYLVSDVYFDDAAALEAAQGTTEMAAALADVPNFATGGVTIMVCEYEDFAPRRSSPASPHVEPRYT
;
A
#
# COMPACT_ATOMS: atom_id res chain seq x y z
N MET A 1 -7.81 -0.67 -12.92
CA MET A 1 -7.18 -1.37 -11.79
C MET A 1 -7.59 -0.72 -10.49
N MET A 2 -7.94 -1.51 -9.53
CA MET A 2 -8.33 -1.01 -8.19
C MET A 2 -7.23 -1.30 -7.19
N ARG A 3 -7.02 -0.39 -6.26
CA ARG A 3 -6.06 -0.57 -5.16
C ARG A 3 -6.71 -0.24 -3.84
N LEU A 4 -6.45 -1.08 -2.88
CA LEU A 4 -6.71 -0.79 -1.48
C LEU A 4 -5.41 -0.22 -0.91
N VAL A 5 -5.45 1.05 -0.55
CA VAL A 5 -4.26 1.81 -0.12
C VAL A 5 -4.33 2.04 1.38
N SER A 6 -3.24 1.74 2.08
CA SER A 6 -3.14 2.00 3.51
C SER A 6 -1.98 2.96 3.78
N LEU A 7 -2.27 4.01 4.52
CA LEU A 7 -1.27 4.98 4.97
C LEU A 7 -1.10 4.82 6.48
N HIS A 8 0.05 4.31 6.90
CA HIS A 8 0.35 4.08 8.32
C HIS A 8 1.13 5.24 8.91
N GLY A 9 0.64 5.74 10.05
CA GLY A 9 1.39 6.68 10.87
C GLY A 9 2.59 6.01 11.55
N HIS A 10 3.42 6.82 12.19
CA HIS A 10 4.65 6.33 12.83
C HIS A 10 4.31 5.39 13.99
N PRO A 11 4.73 4.11 13.93
CA PRO A 11 4.47 3.17 15.01
C PRO A 11 5.33 3.48 16.23
N HIS A 12 4.88 3.01 17.39
CA HIS A 12 5.63 3.17 18.64
C HIS A 12 6.96 2.43 18.59
N ASP A 13 7.00 1.27 17.96
CA ASP A 13 8.20 0.46 17.78
C ASP A 13 8.33 0.09 16.30
N PRO A 14 9.12 0.84 15.51
CA PRO A 14 9.25 0.59 14.08
C PRO A 14 9.80 -0.79 13.73
N ALA A 15 10.75 -1.30 14.48
CA ALA A 15 11.35 -2.61 14.20
C ALA A 15 10.32 -3.73 14.41
N GLU A 16 9.53 -3.66 15.46
CA GLU A 16 8.45 -4.64 15.71
C GLU A 16 7.32 -4.50 14.69
N PHE A 17 6.99 -3.28 14.30
CA PHE A 17 6.01 -3.03 13.23
C PHE A 17 6.46 -3.72 11.93
N ASP A 18 7.70 -3.51 11.53
CA ASP A 18 8.23 -4.08 10.28
C ASP A 18 8.21 -5.60 10.29
N ARG A 19 8.63 -6.19 11.42
CA ARG A 19 8.61 -7.65 11.61
C ARG A 19 7.19 -8.21 11.53
N TYR A 20 6.27 -7.63 12.28
CA TYR A 20 4.88 -8.08 12.34
C TYR A 20 4.21 -7.94 10.97
N TYR A 21 4.42 -6.80 10.33
CA TYR A 21 3.83 -6.52 9.03
C TYR A 21 4.22 -7.57 7.99
N ARG A 22 5.49 -7.94 7.96
CA ARG A 22 6.00 -8.93 7.00
C ARG A 22 5.61 -10.35 7.36
N ASP A 23 5.75 -10.70 8.62
CA ASP A 23 5.68 -12.11 9.05
C ASP A 23 4.26 -12.54 9.42
N VAL A 24 3.42 -11.62 9.84
CA VAL A 24 2.07 -11.93 10.32
C VAL A 24 1.00 -11.32 9.42
N HIS A 25 1.04 -10.03 9.20
CA HIS A 25 -0.03 -9.33 8.48
C HIS A 25 -0.05 -9.63 6.98
N THR A 26 1.09 -9.52 6.32
CA THR A 26 1.18 -9.75 4.87
C THR A 26 0.70 -11.15 4.46
N PRO A 27 1.03 -12.23 5.17
CA PRO A 27 0.46 -13.54 4.86
C PRO A 27 -1.07 -13.60 4.92
N LEU A 28 -1.70 -12.84 5.82
CA LEU A 28 -3.16 -12.75 5.84
C LEU A 28 -3.71 -12.06 4.59
N VAL A 29 -3.07 -10.99 4.17
CA VAL A 29 -3.44 -10.26 2.96
C VAL A 29 -3.25 -11.12 1.73
N GLN A 30 -2.20 -11.92 1.67
CA GLN A 30 -1.93 -12.83 0.55
C GLN A 30 -3.02 -13.87 0.34
N ARG A 31 -3.81 -14.18 1.37
CA ARG A 31 -4.91 -15.13 1.28
C ARG A 31 -6.21 -14.54 0.74
N ILE A 32 -6.30 -13.23 0.61
CA ILE A 32 -7.52 -12.59 0.12
C ILE A 32 -7.73 -12.97 -1.35
N PRO A 33 -8.90 -13.54 -1.70
CA PRO A 33 -9.18 -13.89 -3.09
C PRO A 33 -9.16 -12.67 -3.99
N GLY A 34 -8.58 -12.82 -5.17
CA GLY A 34 -8.54 -11.74 -6.17
C GLY A 34 -7.36 -10.78 -6.04
N VAL A 35 -6.57 -10.90 -4.99
CA VAL A 35 -5.35 -10.08 -4.85
C VAL A 35 -4.36 -10.47 -5.95
N ARG A 36 -3.93 -9.48 -6.74
CA ARG A 36 -2.98 -9.64 -7.84
C ARG A 36 -1.56 -9.34 -7.43
N ASN A 37 -1.40 -8.36 -6.58
CA ASN A 37 -0.09 -7.95 -6.08
C ASN A 37 -0.24 -7.19 -4.79
N ILE A 38 0.80 -7.22 -3.98
CA ILE A 38 0.91 -6.48 -2.74
C ILE A 38 2.24 -5.73 -2.79
N ARG A 39 2.18 -4.43 -2.58
CA ARG A 39 3.39 -3.61 -2.48
C ARG A 39 3.30 -2.76 -1.23
N PHE A 40 4.41 -2.64 -0.55
CA PHE A 40 4.52 -1.66 0.53
C PHE A 40 5.89 -1.01 0.46
N GLY A 41 5.92 0.25 0.85
CA GLY A 41 7.14 1.03 0.86
C GLY A 41 7.20 1.92 2.08
N ARG A 42 8.41 2.08 2.61
CA ARG A 42 8.65 3.04 3.66
C ARG A 42 8.66 4.44 3.06
N VAL A 43 7.99 5.37 3.73
CA VAL A 43 8.01 6.76 3.30
C VAL A 43 9.38 7.34 3.57
N VAL A 44 10.02 7.86 2.52
CA VAL A 44 11.29 8.54 2.61
C VAL A 44 11.08 9.96 2.13
N GLY A 45 11.42 10.94 2.93
CA GLY A 45 11.21 12.34 2.60
C GLY A 45 12.48 13.13 2.72
N HIS A 46 12.44 14.34 2.17
CA HIS A 46 13.52 15.31 2.33
C HIS A 46 13.51 15.95 3.72
N ASP A 47 12.35 15.95 4.34
CA ASP A 47 12.17 16.52 5.67
C ASP A 47 12.44 15.51 6.76
N SER A 48 12.82 16.00 7.92
CA SER A 48 13.18 15.17 9.06
C SER A 48 12.01 14.39 9.67
N ALA A 49 10.76 14.75 9.34
CA ALA A 49 9.58 14.14 9.94
C ALA A 49 8.45 13.97 8.93
N PRO A 50 8.50 12.98 8.05
CA PRO A 50 7.37 12.68 7.18
C PRO A 50 6.15 12.28 8.01
N ARG A 51 4.97 12.68 7.54
CA ARG A 51 3.71 12.42 8.26
C ARG A 51 3.40 10.92 8.39
N TYR A 52 3.74 10.15 7.37
CA TYR A 52 3.45 8.73 7.33
C TYR A 52 4.73 7.93 7.35
N TYR A 53 4.66 6.73 7.90
CA TYR A 53 5.76 5.81 8.02
C TYR A 53 5.83 4.83 6.85
N LEU A 54 4.66 4.28 6.47
CA LEU A 54 4.58 3.21 5.49
C LEU A 54 3.31 3.36 4.66
N VAL A 55 3.44 3.09 3.36
CA VAL A 55 2.32 3.03 2.42
C VAL A 55 2.23 1.61 1.88
N SER A 56 1.03 1.05 1.84
CA SER A 56 0.81 -0.24 1.20
C SER A 56 -0.28 -0.15 0.15
N ASP A 57 -0.10 -0.94 -0.91
CA ASP A 57 -1.05 -1.09 -1.99
C ASP A 57 -1.38 -2.57 -2.17
N VAL A 58 -2.65 -2.90 -2.17
CA VAL A 58 -3.15 -4.22 -2.51
C VAL A 58 -3.93 -4.10 -3.81
N TYR A 59 -3.50 -4.82 -4.84
CA TYR A 59 -3.99 -4.64 -6.21
C TYR A 59 -5.04 -5.67 -6.57
N PHE A 60 -6.13 -5.18 -7.18
CA PHE A 60 -7.20 -5.99 -7.76
C PHE A 60 -7.40 -5.58 -9.22
N ASP A 61 -7.87 -6.53 -10.05
CA ASP A 61 -8.04 -6.28 -11.48
C ASP A 61 -9.02 -5.12 -11.75
N ASP A 62 -10.14 -5.11 -11.03
CA ASP A 62 -11.23 -4.19 -11.23
C ASP A 62 -12.07 -4.03 -9.96
N ALA A 63 -13.09 -3.17 -10.05
CA ALA A 63 -13.99 -2.91 -8.94
C ALA A 63 -14.78 -4.17 -8.52
N ALA A 64 -15.15 -5.01 -9.48
CA ALA A 64 -15.91 -6.24 -9.18
C ALA A 64 -15.06 -7.23 -8.37
N ALA A 65 -13.77 -7.36 -8.69
CA ALA A 65 -12.84 -8.21 -7.95
C ALA A 65 -12.66 -7.70 -6.51
N LEU A 66 -12.52 -6.41 -6.33
CA LEU A 66 -12.42 -5.81 -4.99
C LEU A 66 -13.71 -6.01 -4.19
N GLU A 67 -14.86 -5.77 -4.80
CA GLU A 67 -16.15 -5.94 -4.14
C GLU A 67 -16.36 -7.39 -3.69
N ALA A 68 -16.02 -8.35 -4.56
CA ALA A 68 -16.08 -9.76 -4.20
C ALA A 68 -15.14 -10.09 -3.03
N ALA A 69 -13.94 -9.53 -3.02
CA ALA A 69 -12.96 -9.75 -1.95
C ALA A 69 -13.46 -9.20 -0.61
N GLN A 70 -14.16 -8.08 -0.61
CA GLN A 70 -14.65 -7.42 0.60
C GLN A 70 -15.65 -8.27 1.39
N GLY A 71 -16.34 -9.21 0.74
CA GLY A 71 -17.26 -10.10 1.41
C GLY A 71 -16.66 -11.38 1.95
N THR A 72 -15.34 -11.55 1.86
CA THR A 72 -14.67 -12.80 2.23
C THR A 72 -14.22 -12.81 3.70
N THR A 73 -14.13 -14.02 4.27
CA THR A 73 -13.58 -14.18 5.62
C THR A 73 -12.10 -13.81 5.68
N GLU A 74 -11.37 -14.00 4.59
CA GLU A 74 -9.95 -13.65 4.48
C GLU A 74 -9.74 -12.14 4.57
N MET A 75 -10.58 -11.36 3.89
CA MET A 75 -10.53 -9.90 4.02
C MET A 75 -10.86 -9.47 5.45
N ALA A 76 -11.89 -10.07 6.05
CA ALA A 76 -12.27 -9.76 7.41
C ALA A 76 -11.13 -10.05 8.40
N ALA A 77 -10.42 -11.17 8.20
CA ALA A 77 -9.28 -11.52 9.04
C ALA A 77 -8.13 -10.53 8.91
N ALA A 78 -7.83 -10.12 7.69
CA ALA A 78 -6.77 -9.14 7.43
C ALA A 78 -7.09 -7.78 8.08
N LEU A 79 -8.34 -7.32 7.94
CA LEU A 79 -8.76 -6.05 8.53
C LEU A 79 -8.80 -6.12 10.07
N ALA A 80 -9.24 -7.24 10.63
CA ALA A 80 -9.27 -7.44 12.08
C ALA A 80 -7.85 -7.45 12.69
N ASP A 81 -6.85 -7.81 11.93
CA ASP A 81 -5.45 -7.83 12.39
C ASP A 81 -4.82 -6.44 12.49
N VAL A 82 -5.34 -5.45 11.76
CA VAL A 82 -4.74 -4.11 11.68
C VAL A 82 -4.51 -3.47 13.05
N PRO A 83 -5.46 -3.47 14.00
CA PRO A 83 -5.23 -2.87 15.32
C PRO A 83 -4.08 -3.50 16.10
N ASN A 84 -3.68 -4.71 15.77
CA ASN A 84 -2.60 -5.39 16.50
C ASN A 84 -1.23 -4.76 16.24
N PHE A 85 -1.05 -4.02 15.15
CA PHE A 85 0.25 -3.44 14.81
C PHE A 85 0.20 -1.97 14.41
N ALA A 86 -0.95 -1.45 14.01
CA ALA A 86 -1.08 -0.07 13.50
C ALA A 86 -1.13 0.94 14.65
N THR A 87 -0.10 0.98 15.49
CA THR A 87 -0.06 1.80 16.72
C THR A 87 0.02 3.29 16.43
N GLY A 88 0.51 3.68 15.26
CA GLY A 88 0.55 5.08 14.83
C GLY A 88 -0.71 5.53 14.09
N GLY A 89 -1.72 4.68 14.00
CA GLY A 89 -2.92 4.93 13.22
C GLY A 89 -2.77 4.54 11.76
N VAL A 90 -3.89 4.36 11.09
CA VAL A 90 -3.93 4.00 9.68
C VAL A 90 -5.11 4.67 8.99
N THR A 91 -4.88 5.12 7.77
CA THR A 91 -5.94 5.56 6.85
C THR A 91 -6.01 4.58 5.70
N ILE A 92 -7.17 3.99 5.48
CA ILE A 92 -7.39 3.02 4.42
C ILE A 92 -8.34 3.63 3.41
N MET A 93 -7.98 3.55 2.12
CA MET A 93 -8.79 4.11 1.04
C MET A 93 -8.79 3.18 -0.16
N VAL A 94 -9.86 3.25 -0.93
CA VAL A 94 -9.97 2.56 -2.21
C VAL A 94 -9.68 3.56 -3.31
N CYS A 95 -8.76 3.22 -4.20
CA CYS A 95 -8.38 4.07 -5.32
C CYS A 95 -8.55 3.32 -6.63
N GLU A 96 -9.13 4.00 -7.61
CA GLU A 96 -9.16 3.53 -8.97
C GLU A 96 -7.99 4.15 -9.72
N TYR A 97 -7.20 3.29 -10.36
CA TYR A 97 -6.01 3.73 -11.08
C TYR A 97 -6.19 3.57 -12.58
N GLU A 98 -5.67 4.52 -13.30
CA GLU A 98 -5.61 4.52 -14.73
C GLU A 98 -4.15 4.67 -15.16
N ASP A 99 -3.71 3.80 -16.07
CA ASP A 99 -2.33 3.80 -16.55
C ASP A 99 -2.21 4.64 -17.81
N PHE A 100 -1.19 5.46 -17.84
CA PHE A 100 -0.81 6.22 -19.03
C PHE A 100 0.57 5.78 -19.49
N ALA A 101 0.69 5.41 -20.75
CA ALA A 101 2.01 5.11 -21.31
C ALA A 101 2.87 6.37 -21.29
N PRO A 102 4.16 6.24 -20.98
CA PRO A 102 5.06 7.38 -21.07
C PRO A 102 5.10 7.90 -22.52
N ARG A 103 5.21 9.21 -22.68
CA ARG A 103 5.47 9.78 -23.98
C ARG A 103 6.85 9.34 -24.44
N ARG A 104 6.95 9.01 -25.76
CA ARG A 104 8.27 8.83 -26.36
C ARG A 104 9.04 10.12 -26.22
N SER A 105 10.11 10.09 -25.43
CA SER A 105 11.04 11.19 -25.42
C SER A 105 11.87 11.14 -26.69
N SER A 106 12.19 12.33 -27.23
CA SER A 106 13.20 12.44 -28.26
C SER A 106 14.51 11.88 -27.71
N PRO A 107 15.31 11.14 -28.52
CA PRO A 107 16.61 10.64 -28.06
C PRO A 107 17.56 11.73 -27.58
N ALA A 108 17.33 12.98 -28.00
CA ALA A 108 18.13 14.13 -27.63
C ALA A 108 17.61 14.83 -26.35
N SER A 109 16.48 14.41 -25.79
CA SER A 109 15.95 15.03 -24.59
C SER A 109 16.78 14.65 -23.38
N PRO A 110 17.29 15.61 -22.62
CA PRO A 110 17.99 15.29 -21.40
C PRO A 110 17.03 14.63 -20.42
N HIS A 111 17.56 13.65 -19.69
CA HIS A 111 16.83 13.06 -18.60
C HIS A 111 16.74 14.08 -17.46
N VAL A 112 15.53 14.43 -17.08
CA VAL A 112 15.29 15.29 -15.94
C VAL A 112 14.68 14.44 -14.86
N GLU A 113 15.41 14.28 -13.76
CA GLU A 113 14.86 13.57 -12.60
C GLU A 113 13.75 14.42 -11.98
N PRO A 114 12.60 13.78 -11.67
CA PRO A 114 11.55 14.49 -10.97
C PRO A 114 12.05 14.91 -9.60
N ARG A 115 11.76 16.15 -9.23
CA ARG A 115 12.03 16.63 -7.88
C ARG A 115 10.79 16.41 -7.03
N TYR A 116 10.97 15.65 -6.00
CA TYR A 116 9.92 15.45 -4.99
C TYR A 116 10.15 16.46 -3.87
N THR A 117 9.17 17.27 -3.66
CA THR A 117 9.18 18.23 -2.56
C THR A 117 8.21 17.78 -1.46
#